data_7f8796425975d9ccbf30010acd1fb27d
#
_entry.id   7f8796425975d9ccbf30010acd1fb27d
#
_cell.length_a   1.000
_cell.length_b   1.000
_cell.length_c   1.000
_cell.angle_alpha   90.00
_cell.angle_beta   90.00
_cell.angle_gamma   90.00
#
_symmetry.space_group_name_H-M   'P 1'
#
loop_
_entity.id
_entity.type
_entity.pdbx_description
1 polymer ?
#
loop_
_entity_poly.entity_id
_entity_poly.type
_entity_poly.pdbx_seq_one_letter_code
_entity_poly.pdbx_strand_id
1 'polypeptide(L)'
;MTEKINESLHKAEVLIEALPYIQRFNRKVIVVKYGGSAMVDEELKRNVIKDVTLLKLVGFKPIIVHGGGKEISRWVEKAGMTPRFVNGLRVTDKPTMEIAEMVLNYVNKSLVQLVEELGVLGIGISGKDGGLLKVKKKYSDGEDIGYVGEITKVNPKILYDLLEKDFLPIVCPIGLDDCFETYNINADDA
;
A
#
# COMPACT_ATOMS: atom_id res chain seq x y z
N MET A 1 -44.13 -7.63 -4.00
CA MET A 1 -43.46 -8.63 -4.86
C MET A 1 -42.78 -7.95 -6.05
N THR A 2 -43.43 -7.06 -6.74
CA THR A 2 -42.94 -6.32 -7.93
C THR A 2 -41.68 -5.47 -7.63
N GLU A 3 -41.64 -4.79 -6.49
CA GLU A 3 -40.53 -3.92 -6.08
C GLU A 3 -39.21 -4.71 -5.85
N LYS A 4 -39.27 -5.87 -5.20
CA LYS A 4 -38.12 -6.77 -5.04
C LYS A 4 -37.61 -7.34 -6.39
N ILE A 5 -38.52 -7.59 -7.33
CA ILE A 5 -38.17 -8.06 -8.67
C ILE A 5 -37.44 -6.95 -9.43
N ASN A 6 -37.94 -5.72 -9.38
CA ASN A 6 -37.33 -4.57 -10.04
C ASN A 6 -35.94 -4.26 -9.46
N GLU A 7 -35.77 -4.33 -8.12
CA GLU A 7 -34.47 -4.18 -7.48
C GLU A 7 -33.47 -5.25 -7.92
N SER A 8 -33.91 -6.51 -8.03
CA SER A 8 -33.06 -7.62 -8.48
C SER A 8 -32.68 -7.48 -9.96
N LEU A 9 -33.62 -7.03 -10.82
CA LEU A 9 -33.34 -6.75 -12.23
C LEU A 9 -32.32 -5.64 -12.38
N HIS A 10 -32.47 -4.53 -11.63
CA HIS A 10 -31.49 -3.43 -11.65
C HIS A 10 -30.09 -3.87 -11.22
N LYS A 11 -29.97 -4.70 -10.18
CA LYS A 11 -28.66 -5.28 -9.78
C LYS A 11 -28.04 -6.14 -10.89
N ALA A 12 -28.85 -6.91 -11.60
CA ALA A 12 -28.38 -7.72 -12.73
C ALA A 12 -27.93 -6.84 -13.90
N GLU A 13 -28.65 -5.77 -14.23
CA GLU A 13 -28.26 -4.80 -15.26
C GLU A 13 -26.89 -4.16 -14.96
N VAL A 14 -26.68 -3.69 -13.73
CA VAL A 14 -25.41 -3.10 -13.30
C VAL A 14 -24.24 -4.09 -13.47
N LEU A 15 -24.44 -5.38 -13.14
CA LEU A 15 -23.42 -6.41 -13.33
C LEU A 15 -23.14 -6.66 -14.83
N ILE A 16 -24.16 -6.64 -15.67
CA ILE A 16 -24.01 -6.80 -17.12
C ILE A 16 -23.24 -5.60 -17.72
N GLU A 17 -23.54 -4.38 -17.28
CA GLU A 17 -22.79 -3.18 -17.69
C GLU A 17 -21.31 -3.24 -17.29
N ALA A 18 -21.00 -3.86 -16.15
CA ALA A 18 -19.62 -4.05 -15.68
C ALA A 18 -18.83 -5.12 -16.47
N LEU A 19 -19.54 -6.05 -17.15
CA LEU A 19 -18.92 -7.22 -17.80
C LEU A 19 -17.81 -6.89 -18.80
N PRO A 20 -17.93 -5.87 -19.71
CA PRO A 20 -16.87 -5.52 -20.64
C PRO A 20 -15.59 -5.05 -19.92
N TYR A 21 -15.74 -4.34 -18.81
CA TYR A 21 -14.60 -3.89 -17.98
C TYR A 21 -13.94 -5.07 -17.27
N ILE A 22 -14.72 -5.98 -16.69
CA ILE A 22 -14.22 -7.20 -16.06
C ILE A 22 -13.44 -8.03 -17.09
N GLN A 23 -13.98 -8.24 -18.28
CA GLN A 23 -13.30 -8.97 -19.36
C GLN A 23 -11.99 -8.29 -19.80
N ARG A 24 -12.01 -6.96 -19.99
CA ARG A 24 -10.85 -6.17 -20.43
C ARG A 24 -9.68 -6.24 -19.44
N PHE A 25 -9.98 -6.22 -18.14
CA PHE A 25 -9.00 -6.12 -17.07
C PHE A 25 -8.75 -7.45 -16.34
N ASN A 26 -9.45 -8.51 -16.70
CA ASN A 26 -9.23 -9.85 -16.12
C ASN A 26 -7.76 -10.25 -16.23
N ARG A 27 -7.20 -10.73 -15.11
CA ARG A 27 -5.78 -11.09 -14.93
C ARG A 27 -4.78 -9.95 -15.12
N LYS A 28 -5.21 -8.69 -15.30
CA LYS A 28 -4.30 -7.55 -15.33
C LYS A 28 -3.82 -7.22 -13.93
N VAL A 29 -2.53 -6.93 -13.81
CA VAL A 29 -1.96 -6.41 -12.57
C VAL A 29 -2.34 -4.93 -12.44
N ILE A 30 -2.85 -4.57 -11.28
CA ILE A 30 -3.25 -3.19 -10.95
C ILE A 30 -2.59 -2.83 -9.63
N VAL A 31 -1.82 -1.75 -9.63
CA VAL A 31 -1.25 -1.19 -8.40
C VAL A 31 -2.21 -0.13 -7.85
N VAL A 32 -2.62 -0.32 -6.63
CA VAL A 32 -3.49 0.61 -5.89
C VAL A 32 -2.66 1.29 -4.81
N LYS A 33 -2.34 2.56 -5.01
CA LYS A 33 -1.70 3.36 -3.97
C LYS A 33 -2.76 3.77 -2.94
N TYR A 34 -2.51 3.42 -1.68
CA TYR A 34 -3.38 3.71 -0.56
C TYR A 34 -2.68 4.58 0.48
N GLY A 35 -3.20 5.79 0.71
CA GLY A 35 -2.52 6.74 1.60
C GLY A 35 -3.36 7.99 1.90
N GLY A 36 -2.73 8.96 2.55
CA GLY A 36 -3.33 10.25 2.83
C GLY A 36 -4.46 10.20 3.86
N SER A 37 -5.54 10.94 3.61
CA SER A 37 -6.69 11.04 4.52
C SER A 37 -7.48 9.74 4.64
N ALA A 38 -7.52 8.93 3.61
CA ALA A 38 -8.23 7.65 3.62
C ALA A 38 -7.68 6.64 4.64
N MET A 39 -6.43 6.81 5.10
CA MET A 39 -5.83 5.95 6.12
C MET A 39 -6.24 6.28 7.55
N VAL A 40 -6.79 7.47 7.77
CA VAL A 40 -7.12 7.97 9.13
C VAL A 40 -8.58 7.71 9.47
N ASP A 41 -9.42 7.62 8.46
CA ASP A 41 -10.83 7.32 8.59
C ASP A 41 -11.04 5.81 8.46
N GLU A 42 -11.50 5.17 9.53
CA GLU A 42 -11.70 3.72 9.60
C GLU A 42 -12.79 3.23 8.63
N GLU A 43 -13.81 4.05 8.35
CA GLU A 43 -14.87 3.71 7.39
C GLU A 43 -14.35 3.77 5.96
N LEU A 44 -13.63 4.85 5.60
CA LEU A 44 -12.98 4.97 4.31
C LEU A 44 -11.95 3.86 4.09
N LYS A 45 -11.16 3.54 5.11
CA LYS A 45 -10.20 2.44 5.05
C LYS A 45 -10.89 1.12 4.70
N ARG A 46 -11.96 0.77 5.43
CA ARG A 46 -12.74 -0.45 5.16
C ARG A 46 -13.36 -0.46 3.77
N ASN A 47 -13.86 0.69 3.29
CA ASN A 47 -14.47 0.79 1.97
C ASN A 47 -13.42 0.60 0.86
N VAL A 48 -12.26 1.25 0.94
CA VAL A 48 -11.17 1.05 -0.04
C VAL A 48 -10.72 -0.42 -0.07
N ILE A 49 -10.57 -1.07 1.10
CA ILE A 49 -10.17 -2.48 1.13
C ILE A 49 -11.26 -3.39 0.55
N LYS A 50 -12.55 -3.10 0.78
CA LYS A 50 -13.67 -3.80 0.12
C LYS A 50 -13.60 -3.68 -1.39
N ASP A 51 -13.35 -2.46 -1.91
CA ASP A 51 -13.27 -2.23 -3.35
C ASP A 51 -12.10 -2.99 -3.98
N VAL A 52 -10.91 -2.96 -3.36
CA VAL A 52 -9.75 -3.72 -3.84
C VAL A 52 -9.99 -5.23 -3.76
N THR A 53 -10.65 -5.69 -2.70
CA THR A 53 -11.03 -7.10 -2.55
C THR A 53 -12.03 -7.52 -3.64
N LEU A 54 -13.01 -6.66 -3.93
CA LEU A 54 -13.94 -6.89 -5.05
C LEU A 54 -13.20 -7.02 -6.38
N LEU A 55 -12.26 -6.10 -6.67
CA LEU A 55 -11.43 -6.19 -7.89
C LEU A 55 -10.73 -7.54 -7.99
N LYS A 56 -10.13 -8.03 -6.89
CA LYS A 56 -9.51 -9.36 -6.88
C LYS A 56 -10.51 -10.47 -7.17
N LEU A 57 -11.67 -10.46 -6.52
CA LEU A 57 -12.70 -11.50 -6.67
C LEU A 57 -13.29 -11.57 -8.09
N VAL A 58 -13.33 -10.44 -8.80
CA VAL A 58 -13.77 -10.41 -10.21
C VAL A 58 -12.63 -10.68 -11.20
N GLY A 59 -11.46 -11.10 -10.73
CA GLY A 59 -10.38 -11.65 -11.56
C GLY A 59 -9.23 -10.71 -11.90
N PHE A 60 -9.16 -9.52 -11.31
CA PHE A 60 -7.97 -8.66 -11.39
C PHE A 60 -6.86 -9.19 -10.49
N LYS A 61 -5.64 -8.71 -10.68
CA LYS A 61 -4.48 -8.99 -9.82
C LYS A 61 -4.02 -7.70 -9.13
N PRO A 62 -4.74 -7.24 -8.07
CA PRO A 62 -4.37 -6.03 -7.38
C PRO A 62 -3.16 -6.22 -6.48
N ILE A 63 -2.35 -5.15 -6.40
CA ILE A 63 -1.27 -4.96 -5.43
C ILE A 63 -1.58 -3.66 -4.69
N ILE A 64 -1.55 -3.66 -3.37
CA ILE A 64 -1.68 -2.44 -2.59
C ILE A 64 -0.28 -1.93 -2.24
N VAL A 65 -0.01 -0.65 -2.51
CA VAL A 65 1.14 0.07 -1.94
C VAL A 65 0.58 1.12 -0.98
N HIS A 66 0.93 1.01 0.30
CA HIS A 66 0.34 1.89 1.31
C HIS A 66 1.32 2.92 1.85
N GLY A 67 0.81 4.07 2.28
CA GLY A 67 1.55 5.05 3.06
C GLY A 67 1.41 4.81 4.58
N GLY A 68 1.71 5.86 5.36
CA GLY A 68 1.61 5.82 6.82
C GLY A 68 2.09 7.11 7.48
N GLY A 69 2.26 8.18 6.71
CA GLY A 69 2.91 9.41 7.18
C GLY A 69 2.28 10.02 8.44
N LYS A 70 0.94 10.01 8.55
CA LYS A 70 0.25 10.53 9.74
C LYS A 70 0.48 9.65 10.97
N GLU A 71 0.47 8.32 10.78
CA GLU A 71 0.76 7.39 11.86
C GLU A 71 2.22 7.50 12.32
N ILE A 72 3.17 7.63 11.39
CA ILE A 72 4.58 7.87 11.73
C ILE A 72 4.71 9.17 12.55
N SER A 73 4.07 10.29 12.13
CA SER A 73 4.11 11.54 12.88
C SER A 73 3.59 11.35 14.30
N ARG A 74 2.44 10.69 14.45
CA ARG A 74 1.83 10.42 15.76
C ARG A 74 2.77 9.62 16.69
N TRP A 75 3.50 8.64 16.16
CA TRP A 75 4.41 7.83 16.95
C TRP A 75 5.73 8.55 17.25
N VAL A 76 6.24 9.37 16.33
CA VAL A 76 7.39 10.25 16.55
C VAL A 76 7.09 11.23 17.69
N GLU A 77 5.91 11.85 17.70
CA GLU A 77 5.46 12.74 18.79
C GLU A 77 5.31 12.00 20.12
N LYS A 78 4.74 10.77 20.12
CA LYS A 78 4.65 9.93 21.31
C LYS A 78 6.01 9.53 21.89
N ALA A 79 7.04 9.43 21.03
CA ALA A 79 8.42 9.20 21.46
C ALA A 79 9.13 10.49 21.96
N GLY A 80 8.39 11.61 22.07
CA GLY A 80 8.94 12.89 22.55
C GLY A 80 9.75 13.65 21.49
N MET A 81 9.65 13.28 20.20
CA MET A 81 10.34 13.91 19.10
C MET A 81 9.37 14.77 18.28
N THR A 82 9.91 15.72 17.51
CA THR A 82 9.11 16.61 16.64
C THR A 82 9.27 16.19 15.18
N PRO A 83 8.18 15.82 14.47
CA PRO A 83 8.25 15.53 13.04
C PRO A 83 8.71 16.77 12.25
N ARG A 84 9.69 16.61 11.37
CA ARG A 84 10.18 17.67 10.48
C ARG A 84 9.96 17.28 9.03
N PHE A 85 9.70 18.28 8.19
CA PHE A 85 9.48 18.10 6.76
C PHE A 85 10.26 19.16 5.97
N VAL A 86 10.76 18.76 4.81
CA VAL A 86 11.39 19.62 3.80
C VAL A 86 10.72 19.30 2.47
N ASN A 87 10.10 20.28 1.84
CA ASN A 87 9.38 20.14 0.57
C ASN A 87 8.37 18.97 0.56
N GLY A 88 7.66 18.76 1.66
CA GLY A 88 6.68 17.68 1.82
C GLY A 88 7.29 16.30 2.13
N LEU A 89 8.61 16.15 2.08
CA LEU A 89 9.31 14.94 2.48
C LEU A 89 9.68 14.98 3.96
N ARG A 90 9.48 13.86 4.65
CA ARG A 90 9.84 13.75 6.07
C ARG A 90 11.36 13.72 6.24
N VAL A 91 11.91 14.62 7.03
CA VAL A 91 13.29 14.46 7.52
C VAL A 91 13.32 13.24 8.44
N THR A 92 14.12 12.26 8.07
CA THR A 92 14.11 10.93 8.69
C THR A 92 15.51 10.62 9.22
N ASP A 93 15.79 11.03 10.45
CA ASP A 93 17.00 10.61 11.15
C ASP A 93 16.89 9.14 11.59
N LYS A 94 17.95 8.58 12.16
CA LYS A 94 17.98 7.17 12.50
C LYS A 94 16.88 6.74 13.48
N PRO A 95 16.61 7.45 14.60
CA PRO A 95 15.49 7.13 15.47
C PRO A 95 14.12 7.24 14.77
N THR A 96 13.94 8.25 13.92
CA THR A 96 12.72 8.41 13.12
C THR A 96 12.57 7.26 12.11
N MET A 97 13.67 6.75 11.53
CA MET A 97 13.62 5.62 10.61
C MET A 97 13.16 4.33 11.31
N GLU A 98 13.68 4.07 12.52
CA GLU A 98 13.26 2.92 13.32
C GLU A 98 11.75 2.97 13.64
N ILE A 99 11.25 4.15 14.03
CA ILE A 99 9.81 4.35 14.26
C ILE A 99 9.04 4.18 12.95
N ALA A 100 9.50 4.74 11.84
CA ALA A 100 8.84 4.62 10.54
C ALA A 100 8.73 3.16 10.12
N GLU A 101 9.79 2.37 10.27
CA GLU A 101 9.78 0.95 9.94
C GLU A 101 8.77 0.17 10.80
N MET A 102 8.78 0.38 12.13
CA MET A 102 7.82 -0.26 13.04
C MET A 102 6.37 0.10 12.67
N VAL A 103 6.11 1.38 12.47
CA VAL A 103 4.76 1.89 12.19
C VAL A 103 4.25 1.41 10.84
N LEU A 104 5.06 1.49 9.79
CA LEU A 104 4.67 1.03 8.46
C LEU A 104 4.40 -0.47 8.42
N ASN A 105 5.18 -1.29 9.12
CA ASN A 105 4.89 -2.72 9.24
C ASN A 105 3.62 -3.00 10.06
N TYR A 106 3.35 -2.22 11.11
CA TYR A 106 2.09 -2.31 11.85
C TYR A 106 0.89 -1.98 10.96
N VAL A 107 0.94 -0.87 10.22
CA VAL A 107 -0.10 -0.50 9.24
C VAL A 107 -0.27 -1.59 8.19
N ASN A 108 0.83 -2.11 7.65
CA ASN A 108 0.82 -3.19 6.68
C ASN A 108 0.04 -4.41 7.18
N LYS A 109 0.33 -4.88 8.39
CA LYS A 109 -0.37 -6.04 8.97
C LYS A 109 -1.83 -5.75 9.33
N SER A 110 -2.17 -4.51 9.67
CA SER A 110 -3.58 -4.14 9.87
C SER A 110 -4.40 -4.19 8.57
N LEU A 111 -3.79 -3.87 7.44
CA LEU A 111 -4.43 -4.00 6.12
C LEU A 111 -4.58 -5.47 5.71
N VAL A 112 -3.58 -6.31 6.00
CA VAL A 112 -3.67 -7.77 5.81
C VAL A 112 -4.87 -8.32 6.56
N GLN A 113 -5.03 -7.97 7.83
CA GLN A 113 -6.16 -8.42 8.64
C GLN A 113 -7.50 -8.04 8.00
N LEU A 114 -7.66 -6.80 7.51
CA LEU A 114 -8.89 -6.36 6.85
C LEU A 114 -9.19 -7.13 5.57
N VAL A 115 -8.18 -7.49 4.79
CA VAL A 115 -8.32 -8.31 3.59
C VAL A 115 -8.77 -9.73 3.95
N GLU A 116 -8.15 -10.32 4.99
CA GLU A 116 -8.51 -11.65 5.50
C GLU A 116 -9.96 -11.68 6.05
N GLU A 117 -10.41 -10.62 6.73
CA GLU A 117 -11.81 -10.48 7.20
C GLU A 117 -12.81 -10.54 6.03
N LEU A 118 -12.40 -10.22 4.81
CA LEU A 118 -13.21 -10.29 3.60
C LEU A 118 -13.05 -11.61 2.82
N GLY A 119 -12.34 -12.59 3.39
CA GLY A 119 -12.15 -13.91 2.82
C GLY A 119 -11.14 -14.00 1.66
N VAL A 120 -10.25 -13.04 1.55
CA VAL A 120 -9.17 -13.03 0.56
C VAL A 120 -7.82 -13.20 1.25
N LEU A 121 -6.96 -14.07 0.71
CA LEU A 121 -5.62 -14.30 1.24
C LEU A 121 -4.73 -13.08 0.99
N GLY A 122 -4.48 -12.31 2.05
CA GLY A 122 -3.61 -11.15 2.03
C GLY A 122 -2.18 -11.51 2.47
N ILE A 123 -1.18 -10.89 1.87
CA ILE A 123 0.19 -11.00 2.35
C ILE A 123 0.86 -9.64 2.40
N GLY A 124 1.33 -9.26 3.58
CA GLY A 124 2.05 -8.01 3.80
C GLY A 124 3.55 -8.22 3.70
N ILE A 125 4.18 -7.47 2.82
CA ILE A 125 5.63 -7.42 2.60
C ILE A 125 6.13 -5.98 2.62
N SER A 126 7.43 -5.81 2.79
CA SER A 126 8.11 -4.52 2.61
C SER A 126 8.95 -4.53 1.32
N GLY A 127 9.39 -3.39 0.86
CA GLY A 127 10.33 -3.32 -0.23
C GLY A 127 11.69 -3.99 0.04
N LYS A 128 11.97 -4.35 1.31
CA LYS A 128 13.15 -5.13 1.71
C LYS A 128 13.03 -6.61 1.30
N ASP A 129 11.80 -7.14 1.32
CA ASP A 129 11.54 -8.56 1.12
C ASP A 129 11.82 -8.97 -0.33
N GLY A 130 12.59 -10.04 -0.52
CA GLY A 130 12.99 -10.50 -1.85
C GLY A 130 13.80 -9.50 -2.66
N GLY A 131 14.34 -8.45 -2.03
CA GLY A 131 15.02 -7.35 -2.71
C GLY A 131 14.12 -6.57 -3.65
N LEU A 132 12.84 -6.41 -3.26
CA LEU A 132 11.80 -5.80 -4.09
C LEU A 132 12.15 -4.36 -4.48
N LEU A 133 12.55 -3.51 -3.51
CA LEU A 133 12.90 -2.11 -3.74
C LEU A 133 14.36 -1.83 -3.33
N LYS A 134 15.21 -1.56 -4.31
CA LYS A 134 16.52 -0.98 -4.08
C LYS A 134 16.47 0.54 -4.19
N VAL A 135 17.18 1.18 -3.28
CA VAL A 135 17.20 2.64 -3.18
C VAL A 135 18.63 3.19 -3.11
N LYS A 136 18.74 4.48 -3.35
CA LYS A 136 19.85 5.34 -2.92
C LYS A 136 19.31 6.42 -2.01
N LYS A 137 20.17 7.07 -1.24
CA LYS A 137 19.80 8.21 -0.40
C LYS A 137 19.24 9.34 -1.26
N LYS A 138 18.07 9.88 -0.85
CA LYS A 138 17.42 11.04 -1.49
C LYS A 138 17.78 12.31 -0.75
N TYR A 139 18.08 13.36 -1.50
CA TYR A 139 18.25 14.72 -1.02
C TYR A 139 17.06 15.57 -1.48
N SER A 140 16.74 16.64 -0.75
CA SER A 140 15.69 17.59 -1.12
C SER A 140 16.32 18.97 -1.31
N ASP A 141 16.37 19.46 -2.54
CA ASP A 141 17.03 20.71 -2.94
C ASP A 141 18.49 20.84 -2.41
N GLY A 142 19.21 19.71 -2.42
CA GLY A 142 20.59 19.63 -1.91
C GLY A 142 20.69 19.45 -0.39
N GLU A 143 19.58 19.51 0.35
CA GLU A 143 19.56 19.26 1.80
C GLU A 143 19.52 17.76 2.10
N ASP A 144 20.32 17.33 3.08
CA ASP A 144 20.30 15.97 3.61
C ASP A 144 19.06 15.79 4.51
N ILE A 145 18.13 15.00 4.03
CA ILE A 145 16.87 14.66 4.75
C ILE A 145 16.94 13.31 5.47
N GLY A 146 18.14 12.76 5.65
CA GLY A 146 18.38 11.51 6.41
C GLY A 146 18.08 10.26 5.61
N TYR A 147 17.40 9.30 6.24
CA TYR A 147 17.10 7.97 5.69
C TYR A 147 15.84 8.01 4.80
N VAL A 148 15.84 8.86 3.81
CA VAL A 148 14.82 8.93 2.75
C VAL A 148 15.41 8.34 1.48
N GLY A 149 14.70 7.38 0.88
CA GLY A 149 15.18 6.64 -0.29
C GLY A 149 14.55 7.11 -1.59
N GLU A 150 15.35 7.15 -2.65
CA GLU A 150 14.95 7.24 -4.04
C GLU A 150 15.12 5.86 -4.68
N ILE A 151 14.07 5.30 -5.29
CA ILE A 151 14.11 3.97 -5.90
C ILE A 151 15.05 3.97 -7.11
N THR A 152 16.00 3.05 -7.10
CA THR A 152 16.95 2.84 -8.21
C THR A 152 16.64 1.59 -9.02
N LYS A 153 16.03 0.58 -8.37
CA LYS A 153 15.68 -0.68 -9.02
C LYS A 153 14.49 -1.34 -8.32
N VAL A 154 13.61 -1.93 -9.10
CA VAL A 154 12.51 -2.77 -8.62
C VAL A 154 12.74 -4.21 -9.10
N ASN A 155 12.64 -5.18 -8.18
CA ASN A 155 12.62 -6.60 -8.50
C ASN A 155 11.22 -7.18 -8.25
N PRO A 156 10.33 -7.18 -9.24
CA PRO A 156 8.93 -7.55 -9.04
C PRO A 156 8.70 -9.07 -8.93
N LYS A 157 9.75 -9.90 -8.94
CA LYS A 157 9.62 -11.36 -8.96
C LYS A 157 8.74 -11.88 -7.83
N ILE A 158 8.98 -11.42 -6.60
CA ILE A 158 8.18 -11.85 -5.43
C ILE A 158 6.69 -11.48 -5.59
N LEU A 159 6.39 -10.33 -6.18
CA LEU A 159 4.99 -9.92 -6.42
C LEU A 159 4.29 -10.85 -7.41
N TYR A 160 4.95 -11.19 -8.52
CA TYR A 160 4.40 -12.14 -9.50
C TYR A 160 4.20 -13.53 -8.89
N ASP A 161 5.17 -14.04 -8.14
CA ASP A 161 5.09 -15.33 -7.46
C ASP A 161 3.89 -15.38 -6.48
N LEU A 162 3.62 -14.29 -5.77
CA LEU A 162 2.47 -14.17 -4.86
C LEU A 162 1.14 -14.07 -5.63
N LEU A 163 1.09 -13.27 -6.68
CA LEU A 163 -0.10 -13.12 -7.52
C LEU A 163 -0.48 -14.43 -8.25
N GLU A 164 0.51 -15.24 -8.63
CA GLU A 164 0.27 -16.56 -9.23
C GLU A 164 -0.32 -17.55 -8.23
N LYS A 165 0.04 -17.44 -6.96
CA LYS A 165 -0.50 -18.23 -5.85
C LYS A 165 -1.78 -17.65 -5.26
N ASP A 166 -2.40 -16.73 -5.96
CA ASP A 166 -3.66 -16.08 -5.62
C ASP A 166 -3.65 -15.27 -4.31
N PHE A 167 -2.48 -14.79 -3.86
CA PHE A 167 -2.40 -13.80 -2.79
C PHE A 167 -2.73 -12.39 -3.28
N LEU A 168 -3.13 -11.52 -2.34
CA LEU A 168 -3.18 -10.08 -2.51
C LEU A 168 -1.96 -9.47 -1.81
N PRO A 169 -0.91 -9.04 -2.55
CA PRO A 169 0.25 -8.40 -1.94
C PRO A 169 -0.07 -7.00 -1.43
N ILE A 170 0.41 -6.69 -0.22
CA ILE A 170 0.32 -5.38 0.40
C ILE A 170 1.74 -4.94 0.73
N VAL A 171 2.21 -3.89 0.06
CA VAL A 171 3.61 -3.46 0.09
C VAL A 171 3.74 -2.23 0.99
N CYS A 172 4.65 -2.28 1.96
CA CYS A 172 5.03 -1.10 2.71
C CYS A 172 6.30 -0.48 2.08
N PRO A 173 6.35 0.86 1.95
CA PRO A 173 7.36 1.57 1.17
C PRO A 173 8.65 1.78 1.96
N ILE A 174 9.38 0.68 2.18
CA ILE A 174 10.70 0.65 2.82
C ILE A 174 11.64 -0.09 1.88
N GLY A 175 12.83 0.44 1.63
CA GLY A 175 13.81 -0.18 0.74
C GLY A 175 15.19 -0.29 1.40
N LEU A 176 16.10 -0.99 0.71
CA LEU A 176 17.50 -1.14 1.09
C LEU A 176 18.41 -0.51 0.04
N ASP A 177 19.46 0.14 0.48
CA ASP A 177 20.56 0.52 -0.39
C ASP A 177 21.55 -0.64 -0.62
N ASP A 178 22.64 -0.37 -1.33
CA ASP A 178 23.68 -1.38 -1.61
C ASP A 178 24.52 -1.79 -0.37
N CYS A 179 24.44 -1.00 0.71
CA CYS A 179 25.04 -1.31 2.02
C CYS A 179 24.06 -1.98 2.96
N PHE A 180 22.84 -2.31 2.50
CA PHE A 180 21.73 -2.87 3.29
C PHE A 180 21.20 -1.95 4.40
N GLU A 181 21.45 -0.64 4.28
CA GLU A 181 20.83 0.34 5.15
C GLU A 181 19.35 0.54 4.73
N THR A 182 18.50 0.73 5.74
CA THR A 182 17.05 0.87 5.55
C THR A 182 16.66 2.32 5.28
N TYR A 183 15.81 2.52 4.30
CA TYR A 183 15.28 3.83 3.92
C TYR A 183 13.76 3.84 3.84
N ASN A 184 13.17 4.92 4.35
CA ASN A 184 11.77 5.27 4.14
C ASN A 184 11.58 5.81 2.72
N ILE A 185 10.59 5.30 2.01
CA ILE A 185 10.26 5.73 0.65
C ILE A 185 8.92 6.46 0.68
N ASN A 186 8.78 7.51 -0.12
CA ASN A 186 7.46 8.09 -0.33
C ASN A 186 6.58 7.07 -1.07
N ALA A 187 5.38 6.81 -0.53
CA ALA A 187 4.46 5.83 -1.13
C ALA A 187 3.97 6.20 -2.53
N ASP A 188 4.10 7.47 -2.93
CA ASP A 188 3.79 7.92 -4.29
C ASP A 188 4.92 7.58 -5.29
N ASP A 189 6.14 7.33 -4.77
CA ASP A 189 7.32 6.96 -5.57
C ASP A 189 7.50 5.43 -5.66
N ALA A 190 6.77 4.67 -4.81
CA ALA A 190 6.94 3.21 -4.62
C ALA A 190 6.13 2.34 -5.59
#